data_4999e7c4fde1a4a84126edf8485043a3
#
_entry.id   4999e7c4fde1a4a84126edf8485043a3
#
_cell.length_a   1.000
_cell.length_b   1.000
_cell.length_c   1.000
_cell.angle_alpha   90.00
_cell.angle_beta   90.00
_cell.angle_gamma   90.00
#
_symmetry.space_group_name_H-M   'P 1'
#
loop_
_entity.id
_entity.type
_entity.pdbx_description
1 polymer ?
#
loop_
_entity_poly.entity_id
_entity_poly.type
_entity_poly.pdbx_seq_one_letter_code
_entity_poly.pdbx_strand_id
1 'polypeptide(L)'
;MGKKSKFSTIPLLEHSLNGGISEYINDYKKYSVGENIDDLRGNFIAIQKENNKDSCVRIVKHQEKKQAEAEESVNKGKLISKEILEEVSDKNVRPQVHKGKNENISDYNIARLLSDENNFLLMEGNLYYGDKKLGYYQGVTPQLAELVIRKITPLKHKPSITSRRIREIVNWLQSFEELTVEEEVLNNKKTFINFINCVVDARDGAIYEKSLDYCFTNFVNAEYPESFTPRGKNFEKFMGKITGDNPYLYDRLQEIFGYVLSDIRDLKIILYFVGPKDSGKSVIINLLEELVGKQFSTNLSLHDLNEKFRLGKLYKKKLNCCGETGEINLKRTDIIKAVSGNDTILAEEKNISPFSFTNEAALLFAGNDLPKIVGIDKTRAFSDRLIIVPFNFPTEKSKQDINLVNKLIEEKSYIVKCAVDGLKRLIKNNYVFTSCEEVEEIYSDYLRVNNSVQTFIDEQCIKDPRYKVHTVYLEEAYREYCYDKGIIPVEDKMFHKSLKQIKGINHGRFRMNGENLNGYTGLKLRDGIQ
;
A
#
# COMPACT_ATOMS: atom_id res chain seq x y z
N MET A 1 31.22 46.01 18.49
CA MET A 1 29.82 46.46 18.35
C MET A 1 29.09 45.44 17.48
N GLY A 2 28.31 44.59 18.11
CA GLY A 2 27.71 43.40 17.49
C GLY A 2 26.50 43.76 16.64
N LYS A 3 26.45 43.17 15.44
CA LYS A 3 25.20 43.09 14.68
C LYS A 3 24.36 41.96 15.26
N LYS A 4 23.32 42.32 16.00
CA LYS A 4 22.26 41.39 16.42
C LYS A 4 21.53 40.91 15.18
N SER A 5 21.44 39.59 15.02
CA SER A 5 20.70 38.91 13.96
C SER A 5 19.21 39.26 14.03
N LYS A 6 18.64 39.72 12.91
CA LYS A 6 17.20 39.98 12.72
C LYS A 6 16.42 38.67 12.41
N PHE A 7 16.65 37.63 13.19
CA PHE A 7 15.93 36.35 12.99
C PHE A 7 14.78 36.10 13.96
N SER A 8 14.28 37.14 14.65
CA SER A 8 13.29 36.93 15.72
C SER A 8 11.83 37.29 15.40
N THR A 9 11.45 37.46 14.12
CA THR A 9 10.04 37.77 13.79
C THR A 9 9.63 37.21 12.42
N ILE A 10 9.75 35.91 12.21
CA ILE A 10 8.95 35.22 11.21
C ILE A 10 7.93 34.38 12.00
N PRO A 11 6.62 34.66 11.89
CA PRO A 11 5.61 33.76 12.46
C PRO A 11 5.74 32.40 11.76
N LEU A 12 5.99 31.36 12.51
CA LEU A 12 5.82 29.99 12.06
C LEU A 12 4.36 29.83 11.64
N LEU A 13 4.11 29.83 10.34
CA LEU A 13 2.81 29.50 9.78
C LEU A 13 2.61 27.98 10.00
N GLU A 14 1.80 27.63 10.99
CA GLU A 14 1.39 26.25 11.29
C GLU A 14 0.73 25.52 10.10
N HIS A 15 0.46 26.23 9.00
CA HIS A 15 -0.16 25.66 7.80
C HIS A 15 0.82 25.09 6.75
N SER A 16 2.13 25.25 6.92
CA SER A 16 3.10 24.80 5.89
C SER A 16 3.61 23.36 6.06
N LEU A 17 3.23 22.64 7.09
CA LEU A 17 3.69 21.28 7.34
C LEU A 17 3.09 20.22 6.37
N ASN A 18 2.04 20.57 5.63
CA ASN A 18 1.40 19.67 4.64
C ASN A 18 1.66 20.05 3.17
N GLY A 19 2.40 21.13 2.91
CA GLY A 19 2.78 21.56 1.56
C GLY A 19 4.15 21.00 1.16
N GLY A 20 4.27 20.52 -0.07
CA GLY A 20 5.56 20.05 -0.59
C GLY A 20 6.59 21.17 -0.73
N ILE A 21 7.87 20.79 -0.90
CA ILE A 21 9.03 21.69 -1.09
C ILE A 21 8.75 22.79 -2.13
N SER A 22 7.92 22.52 -3.13
CA SER A 22 7.53 23.46 -4.19
C SER A 22 6.69 24.64 -3.66
N GLU A 23 5.80 24.42 -2.69
CA GLU A 23 4.99 25.48 -2.07
C GLU A 23 5.85 26.35 -1.16
N TYR A 24 6.74 25.75 -0.38
CA TYR A 24 7.68 26.46 0.47
C TYR A 24 8.62 27.38 -0.34
N ILE A 25 9.15 26.91 -1.47
CA ILE A 25 10.00 27.71 -2.37
C ILE A 25 9.20 28.84 -3.03
N ASN A 26 7.93 28.61 -3.37
CA ASN A 26 7.08 29.64 -3.97
C ASN A 26 6.68 30.73 -2.96
N ASP A 27 6.43 30.38 -1.72
CA ASP A 27 6.16 31.36 -0.65
C ASP A 27 7.40 32.16 -0.30
N TYR A 28 8.58 31.55 -0.29
CA TYR A 28 9.84 32.24 -0.02
C TYR A 28 10.24 33.21 -1.14
N LYS A 29 10.00 32.84 -2.41
CA LYS A 29 10.20 33.74 -3.57
C LYS A 29 9.34 35.00 -3.51
N LYS A 30 8.26 34.98 -2.78
CA LYS A 30 7.34 36.12 -2.60
C LYS A 30 7.87 37.16 -1.63
N TYR A 31 8.81 36.79 -0.75
CA TYR A 31 9.29 37.61 0.36
C TYR A 31 10.81 37.86 0.40
N SER A 32 11.61 37.19 -0.45
CA SER A 32 13.09 37.36 -0.48
C SER A 32 13.59 37.79 -1.86
N VAL A 33 14.26 38.93 -1.89
CA VAL A 33 14.97 39.42 -3.06
C VAL A 33 16.47 39.18 -2.82
N GLY A 34 17.05 38.14 -3.43
CA GLY A 34 18.49 38.00 -3.60
C GLY A 34 19.24 36.83 -2.96
N GLU A 35 18.60 35.75 -2.49
CA GLU A 35 19.34 34.57 -2.00
C GLU A 35 19.29 33.36 -2.94
N ASN A 36 20.34 32.54 -2.91
CA ASN A 36 20.54 31.41 -3.81
C ASN A 36 19.67 30.21 -3.38
N ILE A 37 18.96 29.62 -4.33
CA ILE A 37 18.01 28.51 -4.12
C ILE A 37 18.67 27.24 -3.55
N ASP A 38 19.95 27.02 -3.82
CA ASP A 38 20.68 25.84 -3.34
C ASP A 38 21.00 25.92 -1.85
N ASP A 39 21.20 27.12 -1.29
CA ASP A 39 21.37 27.33 0.16
C ASP A 39 20.07 27.09 0.93
N LEU A 40 18.91 27.39 0.33
CA LEU A 40 17.60 27.13 0.93
C LEU A 40 17.28 25.63 0.98
N ARG A 41 17.67 24.86 -0.04
CA ARG A 41 17.53 23.38 -0.03
C ARG A 41 18.43 22.74 1.04
N GLY A 42 19.65 23.25 1.21
CA GLY A 42 20.57 22.79 2.25
C GLY A 42 20.00 23.01 3.66
N ASN A 43 19.43 24.17 3.93
CA ASN A 43 18.84 24.52 5.22
C ASN A 43 17.56 23.72 5.53
N PHE A 44 16.70 23.46 4.53
CA PHE A 44 15.50 22.63 4.71
C PHE A 44 15.86 21.18 5.04
N ILE A 45 16.87 20.61 4.37
CA ILE A 45 17.36 19.25 4.66
C ILE A 45 18.00 19.18 6.05
N ALA A 46 18.67 20.25 6.51
CA ALA A 46 19.23 20.33 7.85
C ALA A 46 18.13 20.37 8.93
N ILE A 47 17.07 21.17 8.73
CA ILE A 47 15.93 21.26 9.64
C ILE A 47 15.16 19.92 9.72
N GLN A 48 14.97 19.23 8.60
CA GLN A 48 14.35 17.89 8.62
C GLN A 48 15.24 16.85 9.32
N LYS A 49 16.56 16.93 9.19
CA LYS A 49 17.49 16.05 9.91
C LYS A 49 17.51 16.32 11.41
N GLU A 50 17.39 17.57 11.85
CA GLU A 50 17.27 17.92 13.27
C GLU A 50 15.93 17.48 13.86
N ASN A 51 14.81 17.71 13.18
CA ASN A 51 13.49 17.26 13.62
C ASN A 51 13.38 15.72 13.69
N ASN A 52 14.01 15.00 12.76
CA ASN A 52 14.10 13.54 12.83
C ASN A 52 15.03 13.05 13.96
N LYS A 53 16.12 13.76 14.28
CA LYS A 53 16.97 13.42 15.42
C LYS A 53 16.24 13.61 16.74
N ASP A 54 15.50 14.70 16.91
CA ASP A 54 14.74 14.96 18.15
C ASP A 54 13.60 13.96 18.34
N SER A 55 12.91 13.54 17.28
CA SER A 55 11.91 12.49 17.35
C SER A 55 12.52 11.13 17.67
N CYS A 56 13.66 10.77 17.06
CA CYS A 56 14.40 9.54 17.39
C CYS A 56 14.91 9.54 18.83
N VAL A 57 15.44 10.66 19.32
CA VAL A 57 15.91 10.78 20.71
C VAL A 57 14.76 10.68 21.70
N ARG A 58 13.57 11.24 21.39
CA ARG A 58 12.38 11.09 22.24
C ARG A 58 11.85 9.66 22.26
N ILE A 59 11.85 8.98 21.12
CA ILE A 59 11.42 7.57 21.00
C ILE A 59 12.39 6.67 21.75
N VAL A 60 13.71 6.85 21.61
CA VAL A 60 14.72 6.08 22.33
C VAL A 60 14.61 6.32 23.85
N LYS A 61 14.49 7.56 24.32
CA LYS A 61 14.29 7.86 25.75
C LYS A 61 12.96 7.32 26.30
N HIS A 62 11.91 7.27 25.50
CA HIS A 62 10.64 6.67 25.90
C HIS A 62 10.70 5.15 25.95
N GLN A 63 11.45 4.52 25.03
CA GLN A 63 11.71 3.09 25.03
C GLN A 63 12.64 2.68 26.17
N GLU A 64 13.70 3.43 26.45
CA GLU A 64 14.58 3.19 27.61
C GLU A 64 13.82 3.32 28.94
N LYS A 65 12.91 4.30 29.05
CA LYS A 65 12.06 4.44 30.23
C LYS A 65 11.06 3.30 30.37
N LYS A 66 10.43 2.85 29.27
CA LYS A 66 9.54 1.68 29.27
C LYS A 66 10.30 0.38 29.55
N GLN A 67 11.55 0.22 29.06
CA GLN A 67 12.39 -0.94 29.38
C GLN A 67 12.78 -0.95 30.86
N ALA A 68 13.17 0.19 31.44
CA ALA A 68 13.46 0.30 32.86
C ALA A 68 12.21 0.02 33.72
N GLU A 69 11.05 0.51 33.35
CA GLU A 69 9.77 0.22 34.02
C GLU A 69 9.35 -1.25 33.87
N ALA A 70 9.63 -1.88 32.72
CA ALA A 70 9.38 -3.30 32.48
C ALA A 70 10.34 -4.19 33.27
N GLU A 71 11.63 -3.83 33.37
CA GLU A 71 12.62 -4.55 34.20
C GLU A 71 12.30 -4.41 35.70
N GLU A 72 11.80 -3.26 36.14
CA GLU A 72 11.35 -3.04 37.50
C GLU A 72 10.06 -3.84 37.82
N SER A 73 9.14 -3.98 36.88
CA SER A 73 7.92 -4.79 37.02
C SER A 73 8.24 -6.30 37.02
N VAL A 74 9.17 -6.75 36.15
CA VAL A 74 9.65 -8.15 36.13
C VAL A 74 10.40 -8.51 37.42
N ASN A 75 11.19 -7.59 37.99
CA ASN A 75 11.83 -7.80 39.27
C ASN A 75 10.85 -7.81 40.45
N LYS A 76 9.82 -6.97 40.43
CA LYS A 76 8.70 -7.03 41.40
C LYS A 76 7.89 -8.32 41.24
N GLY A 77 7.60 -8.76 40.03
CA GLY A 77 6.93 -10.05 39.78
C GLY A 77 7.75 -11.26 40.27
N LYS A 78 9.07 -11.23 40.11
CA LYS A 78 9.98 -12.28 40.66
C LYS A 78 10.09 -12.26 42.18
N LEU A 79 10.00 -11.08 42.82
CA LEU A 79 9.94 -10.98 44.28
C LEU A 79 8.61 -11.52 44.82
N ILE A 80 7.48 -11.16 44.18
CA ILE A 80 6.16 -11.64 44.61
C ILE A 80 6.03 -13.15 44.41
N SER A 81 6.57 -13.72 43.34
CA SER A 81 6.57 -15.17 43.14
C SER A 81 7.49 -15.91 44.13
N LYS A 82 8.55 -15.25 44.61
CA LYS A 82 9.42 -15.81 45.66
C LYS A 82 8.76 -15.78 47.03
N GLU A 83 8.08 -14.68 47.38
CA GLU A 83 7.35 -14.57 48.64
C GLU A 83 6.16 -15.56 48.71
N ILE A 84 5.43 -15.77 47.62
CA ILE A 84 4.35 -16.79 47.53
C ILE A 84 4.91 -18.21 47.65
N LEU A 85 6.10 -18.47 47.14
CA LEU A 85 6.76 -19.77 47.28
C LEU A 85 7.32 -20.02 48.69
N GLU A 86 7.69 -18.97 49.43
CA GLU A 86 8.16 -19.07 50.81
C GLU A 86 6.99 -19.19 51.82
N GLU A 87 5.84 -18.55 51.58
CA GLU A 87 4.65 -18.71 52.42
C GLU A 87 4.00 -20.11 52.35
N VAL A 88 4.25 -20.88 51.27
CA VAL A 88 3.70 -22.24 51.09
C VAL A 88 4.62 -23.32 51.74
N SER A 89 5.86 -22.95 52.13
CA SER A 89 6.83 -23.92 52.70
C SER A 89 6.71 -24.13 54.22
N ASP A 90 5.91 -23.33 54.94
CA ASP A 90 5.89 -23.35 56.42
C ASP A 90 4.57 -23.79 57.04
N LYS A 91 3.89 -24.80 56.47
CA LYS A 91 2.86 -25.54 57.18
C LYS A 91 3.06 -27.06 57.05
N ASN A 92 3.68 -27.62 58.08
CA ASN A 92 3.71 -29.03 58.36
C ASN A 92 2.28 -29.66 58.38
N VAL A 93 1.85 -30.20 57.22
CA VAL A 93 0.74 -31.11 57.14
C VAL A 93 1.22 -32.40 56.46
N ARG A 94 1.27 -33.47 57.26
CA ARG A 94 1.59 -34.83 56.76
C ARG A 94 0.71 -35.14 55.53
N PRO A 95 1.26 -35.71 54.44
CA PRO A 95 0.48 -36.06 53.28
C PRO A 95 -0.38 -37.27 53.58
N GLN A 96 -1.69 -37.10 53.65
CA GLN A 96 -2.62 -38.19 53.40
C GLN A 96 -2.60 -38.53 51.91
N VAL A 97 -2.21 -39.75 51.60
CA VAL A 97 -2.23 -40.33 50.28
C VAL A 97 -3.69 -40.45 49.83
N HIS A 98 -4.22 -39.43 49.15
CA HIS A 98 -5.40 -39.56 48.35
C HIS A 98 -5.01 -39.93 46.92
N LYS A 99 -5.24 -41.18 46.54
CA LYS A 99 -5.22 -41.67 45.18
C LYS A 99 -6.18 -40.83 44.32
N GLY A 100 -5.69 -40.19 43.29
CA GLY A 100 -6.36 -39.88 42.05
C GLY A 100 -7.43 -38.78 42.11
N LYS A 101 -7.01 -37.52 42.03
CA LYS A 101 -7.74 -36.52 41.22
C LYS A 101 -6.70 -35.84 40.30
N ASN A 102 -6.86 -36.02 38.99
CA ASN A 102 -6.24 -35.14 38.02
C ASN A 102 -6.57 -33.71 38.44
N GLU A 103 -5.62 -32.94 38.97
CA GLU A 103 -5.83 -31.51 39.19
C GLU A 103 -6.00 -30.89 37.83
N ASN A 104 -7.26 -30.70 37.45
CA ASN A 104 -7.62 -29.98 36.23
C ASN A 104 -7.22 -28.52 36.46
N ILE A 105 -6.09 -28.11 35.84
CA ILE A 105 -5.72 -26.70 35.75
C ILE A 105 -6.90 -25.89 35.19
N SER A 106 -7.19 -24.72 35.76
CA SER A 106 -8.26 -23.84 35.28
C SER A 106 -7.94 -23.28 33.91
N ASP A 107 -8.97 -22.92 33.13
CA ASP A 107 -8.79 -22.31 31.80
C ASP A 107 -8.08 -20.96 31.90
N TYR A 108 -8.36 -20.18 32.97
CA TYR A 108 -7.62 -18.95 33.32
C TYR A 108 -6.13 -19.21 33.51
N ASN A 109 -5.73 -20.22 34.29
CA ASN A 109 -4.31 -20.50 34.53
C ASN A 109 -3.59 -20.99 33.26
N ILE A 110 -4.30 -21.70 32.37
CA ILE A 110 -3.74 -22.05 31.07
C ILE A 110 -3.57 -20.79 30.22
N ALA A 111 -4.55 -19.90 30.18
CA ALA A 111 -4.46 -18.63 29.45
C ALA A 111 -3.29 -17.77 29.95
N ARG A 112 -3.08 -17.70 31.28
CA ARG A 112 -1.92 -17.00 31.87
C ARG A 112 -0.60 -17.61 31.44
N LEU A 113 -0.44 -18.92 31.52
CA LEU A 113 0.77 -19.60 31.04
C LEU A 113 1.06 -19.31 29.56
N LEU A 114 0.01 -19.20 28.74
CA LEU A 114 0.16 -18.91 27.32
C LEU A 114 0.48 -17.43 27.07
N SER A 115 -0.05 -16.50 27.87
CA SER A 115 0.25 -15.07 27.76
C SER A 115 1.68 -14.76 28.17
N ASP A 116 2.20 -15.43 29.20
CA ASP A 116 3.57 -15.22 29.72
C ASP A 116 4.67 -15.61 28.71
N GLU A 117 4.35 -16.47 27.72
CA GLU A 117 5.28 -16.81 26.64
C GLU A 117 5.45 -15.70 25.58
N ASN A 118 4.75 -14.57 25.70
CA ASN A 118 4.79 -13.39 24.81
C ASN A 118 4.53 -13.71 23.32
N ASN A 119 3.72 -14.74 23.05
CA ASN A 119 3.39 -15.14 21.69
C ASN A 119 1.99 -14.67 21.25
N PHE A 120 1.25 -14.00 22.12
CA PHE A 120 -0.07 -13.47 21.80
C PHE A 120 -0.06 -11.95 21.89
N LEU A 121 -0.87 -11.31 21.05
CA LEU A 121 -1.26 -9.93 21.18
C LEU A 121 -2.74 -9.76 20.85
N LEU A 122 -3.33 -8.71 21.39
CA LEU A 122 -4.73 -8.33 21.18
C LEU A 122 -4.77 -6.97 20.49
N MET A 123 -5.51 -6.89 19.40
CA MET A 123 -5.71 -5.66 18.66
C MET A 123 -7.17 -5.58 18.23
N GLU A 124 -7.83 -4.46 18.56
CA GLU A 124 -9.26 -4.24 18.29
C GLU A 124 -10.16 -5.43 18.67
N GLY A 125 -9.89 -6.08 19.80
CA GLY A 125 -10.60 -7.26 20.28
C GLY A 125 -10.28 -8.57 19.55
N ASN A 126 -9.43 -8.53 18.53
CA ASN A 126 -8.98 -9.71 17.80
C ASN A 126 -7.65 -10.23 18.38
N LEU A 127 -7.61 -11.52 18.66
CA LEU A 127 -6.43 -12.19 19.17
C LEU A 127 -5.51 -12.62 18.02
N TYR A 128 -4.20 -12.38 18.18
CA TYR A 128 -3.14 -12.78 17.25
C TYR A 128 -2.17 -13.70 17.95
N TYR A 129 -1.63 -14.64 17.18
CA TYR A 129 -0.57 -15.55 17.62
C TYR A 129 0.70 -15.29 16.81
N GLY A 130 1.83 -15.09 17.50
CA GLY A 130 3.13 -14.85 16.91
C GLY A 130 3.90 -16.15 16.64
N ASP A 131 4.26 -16.37 15.38
CA ASP A 131 5.19 -17.41 14.97
C ASP A 131 6.62 -16.89 15.08
N LYS A 132 7.33 -17.28 16.13
CA LYS A 132 8.74 -16.87 16.38
C LYS A 132 9.68 -17.29 15.26
N LYS A 133 9.42 -18.42 14.58
CA LYS A 133 10.27 -18.90 13.50
C LYS A 133 10.12 -18.03 12.24
N LEU A 134 8.89 -17.65 11.92
CA LEU A 134 8.59 -16.80 10.76
C LEU A 134 8.55 -15.31 11.11
N GLY A 135 8.62 -14.94 12.40
CA GLY A 135 8.68 -13.56 12.88
C GLY A 135 7.46 -12.72 12.50
N TYR A 136 6.24 -13.30 12.56
CA TYR A 136 5.02 -12.59 12.23
C TYR A 136 3.85 -13.01 13.10
N TYR A 137 2.85 -12.16 13.17
CA TYR A 137 1.60 -12.42 13.89
C TYR A 137 0.48 -12.79 12.91
N GLN A 138 -0.30 -13.82 13.23
CA GLN A 138 -1.47 -14.23 12.47
C GLN A 138 -2.72 -14.19 13.34
N GLY A 139 -3.85 -13.75 12.77
CA GLY A 139 -5.13 -13.72 13.48
C GLY A 139 -5.55 -15.12 13.93
N VAL A 140 -5.99 -15.25 15.16
CA VAL A 140 -6.36 -16.54 15.76
C VAL A 140 -7.77 -16.93 15.29
N THR A 141 -7.83 -17.83 14.31
CA THR A 141 -9.08 -18.51 13.92
C THR A 141 -9.39 -19.65 14.89
N PRO A 142 -10.63 -20.16 14.97
CA PRO A 142 -10.97 -21.32 15.81
C PRO A 142 -10.08 -22.54 15.55
N GLN A 143 -9.71 -22.78 14.29
CA GLN A 143 -8.84 -23.89 13.89
C GLN A 143 -7.41 -23.66 14.37
N LEU A 144 -6.89 -22.44 14.22
CA LEU A 144 -5.57 -22.07 14.70
C LEU A 144 -5.49 -22.11 16.24
N ALA A 145 -6.54 -21.62 16.93
CA ALA A 145 -6.64 -21.69 18.39
C ALA A 145 -6.54 -23.15 18.87
N GLU A 146 -7.28 -24.07 18.23
CA GLU A 146 -7.23 -25.49 18.58
C GLU A 146 -5.82 -26.07 18.41
N LEU A 147 -5.17 -25.79 17.29
CA LEU A 147 -3.84 -26.29 17.00
C LEU A 147 -2.79 -25.70 17.96
N VAL A 148 -2.78 -24.38 18.14
CA VAL A 148 -1.77 -23.68 18.95
C VAL A 148 -1.94 -24.00 20.44
N ILE A 149 -3.15 -23.88 20.99
CA ILE A 149 -3.39 -24.11 22.41
C ILE A 149 -3.08 -25.57 22.78
N ARG A 150 -3.51 -26.55 21.96
CA ARG A 150 -3.15 -27.95 22.18
C ARG A 150 -1.64 -28.19 22.07
N LYS A 151 -0.94 -27.49 21.17
CA LYS A 151 0.52 -27.62 20.99
C LYS A 151 1.29 -27.07 22.19
N ILE A 152 0.94 -25.88 22.67
CA ILE A 152 1.65 -25.15 23.72
C ILE A 152 1.30 -25.68 25.11
N THR A 153 0.05 -26.11 25.33
CA THR A 153 -0.36 -26.65 26.64
C THR A 153 0.56 -27.78 27.10
N PRO A 154 1.05 -27.73 28.35
CA PRO A 154 1.92 -28.76 28.91
C PRO A 154 1.31 -30.17 28.79
N LEU A 155 2.16 -31.17 28.53
CA LEU A 155 1.73 -32.55 28.25
C LEU A 155 0.78 -33.12 29.30
N LYS A 156 1.02 -32.84 30.58
CA LYS A 156 0.18 -33.31 31.71
C LYS A 156 -1.28 -32.82 31.64
N HIS A 157 -1.52 -31.71 30.99
CA HIS A 157 -2.84 -31.08 30.87
C HIS A 157 -3.51 -31.30 29.49
N LYS A 158 -2.76 -31.74 28.48
CA LYS A 158 -3.29 -31.97 27.12
C LYS A 158 -4.53 -32.85 27.06
N PRO A 159 -4.61 -33.97 27.80
CA PRO A 159 -5.80 -34.85 27.74
C PRO A 159 -7.11 -34.18 28.21
N SER A 160 -6.98 -33.13 29.05
CA SER A 160 -8.15 -32.41 29.56
C SER A 160 -8.64 -31.28 28.65
N ILE A 161 -7.90 -30.93 27.58
CA ILE A 161 -8.21 -29.83 26.67
C ILE A 161 -9.27 -30.25 25.66
N THR A 162 -10.49 -29.83 25.89
CA THR A 162 -11.63 -29.99 24.94
C THR A 162 -11.79 -28.72 24.10
N SER A 163 -12.49 -28.80 22.95
CA SER A 163 -12.78 -27.63 22.11
C SER A 163 -13.62 -26.56 22.85
N ARG A 164 -14.41 -26.94 23.88
CA ARG A 164 -15.09 -25.98 24.76
C ARG A 164 -14.09 -25.21 25.61
N ARG A 165 -13.16 -25.91 26.25
CA ARG A 165 -12.11 -25.28 27.07
C ARG A 165 -11.21 -24.36 26.24
N ILE A 166 -10.90 -24.73 24.99
CA ILE A 166 -10.13 -23.88 24.08
C ILE A 166 -10.84 -22.53 23.85
N ARG A 167 -12.15 -22.52 23.65
CA ARG A 167 -12.92 -21.28 23.53
C ARG A 167 -12.85 -20.42 24.79
N GLU A 168 -12.97 -21.04 25.97
CA GLU A 168 -12.84 -20.33 27.24
C GLU A 168 -11.42 -19.77 27.45
N ILE A 169 -10.39 -20.51 27.07
CA ILE A 169 -9.00 -20.03 27.12
C ILE A 169 -8.80 -18.83 26.16
N VAL A 170 -9.35 -18.87 24.95
CA VAL A 170 -9.32 -17.74 24.02
C VAL A 170 -10.04 -16.52 24.60
N ASN A 171 -11.21 -16.69 25.21
CA ASN A 171 -11.95 -15.62 25.87
C ASN A 171 -11.13 -14.97 26.99
N TRP A 172 -10.43 -15.78 27.80
CA TRP A 172 -9.51 -15.26 28.82
C TRP A 172 -8.34 -14.49 28.21
N LEU A 173 -7.68 -15.00 27.17
CA LEU A 173 -6.63 -14.28 26.46
C LEU A 173 -7.11 -12.95 25.91
N GLN A 174 -8.34 -12.88 25.37
CA GLN A 174 -8.94 -11.65 24.88
C GLN A 174 -9.30 -10.64 25.97
N SER A 175 -9.33 -11.06 27.24
CA SER A 175 -9.58 -10.18 28.38
C SER A 175 -8.33 -9.60 29.05
N PHE A 176 -7.13 -9.99 28.59
CA PHE A 176 -5.88 -9.56 29.19
C PHE A 176 -5.42 -8.23 28.57
N GLU A 177 -5.54 -7.13 29.32
CA GLU A 177 -5.18 -5.78 28.86
C GLU A 177 -3.70 -5.69 28.46
N GLU A 178 -2.82 -6.41 29.12
CA GLU A 178 -1.38 -6.43 28.82
C GLU A 178 -1.03 -6.99 27.43
N LEU A 179 -1.95 -7.71 26.78
CA LEU A 179 -1.78 -8.17 25.41
C LEU A 179 -2.24 -7.13 24.37
N THR A 180 -2.88 -6.06 24.82
CA THR A 180 -3.46 -5.06 23.92
C THR A 180 -2.39 -4.18 23.31
N VAL A 181 -2.43 -4.05 21.99
CA VAL A 181 -1.58 -3.14 21.21
C VAL A 181 -2.44 -2.27 20.29
N GLU A 182 -1.95 -1.07 19.98
CA GLU A 182 -2.56 -0.17 19.01
C GLU A 182 -2.34 -0.67 17.58
N GLU A 183 -3.28 -0.40 16.67
CA GLU A 183 -3.21 -0.87 15.28
C GLU A 183 -1.97 -0.32 14.56
N GLU A 184 -1.58 0.92 14.86
CA GLU A 184 -0.41 1.57 14.26
C GLU A 184 0.92 0.87 14.55
N VAL A 185 0.96 -0.05 15.50
CA VAL A 185 2.16 -0.83 15.82
C VAL A 185 2.41 -1.91 14.78
N LEU A 186 1.34 -2.46 14.17
CA LEU A 186 1.49 -3.51 13.17
C LEU A 186 2.04 -2.95 11.85
N ASN A 187 2.99 -3.67 11.26
CA ASN A 187 3.62 -3.33 9.98
C ASN A 187 4.12 -1.87 9.88
N ASN A 188 4.42 -1.22 11.02
CA ASN A 188 4.79 0.20 11.04
C ASN A 188 6.15 0.50 10.39
N LYS A 189 7.03 -0.50 10.30
CA LYS A 189 8.33 -0.39 9.62
C LYS A 189 8.19 -0.69 8.13
N LYS A 190 7.53 0.19 7.39
CA LYS A 190 7.10 0.01 5.99
C LYS A 190 8.21 -0.33 5.01
N THR A 191 9.47 0.05 5.29
CA THR A 191 10.65 -0.26 4.47
C THR A 191 11.32 -1.59 4.84
N PHE A 192 10.90 -2.20 5.96
CA PHE A 192 11.41 -3.49 6.39
C PHE A 192 10.61 -4.59 5.71
N ILE A 193 11.31 -5.59 5.18
CA ILE A 193 10.71 -6.76 4.54
C ILE A 193 11.06 -8.00 5.37
N ASN A 194 10.04 -8.72 5.82
CA ASN A 194 10.20 -9.95 6.58
C ASN A 194 10.30 -11.14 5.62
N PHE A 195 11.48 -11.73 5.47
CA PHE A 195 11.74 -12.95 4.68
C PHE A 195 11.68 -14.21 5.56
N ILE A 196 11.79 -15.41 4.98
CA ILE A 196 11.77 -16.66 5.74
C ILE A 196 12.94 -16.72 6.74
N ASN A 197 14.14 -16.27 6.37
CA ASN A 197 15.37 -16.39 7.18
C ASN A 197 15.75 -15.11 7.94
N CYS A 198 15.38 -13.94 7.49
CA CYS A 198 15.82 -12.67 8.07
C CYS A 198 14.83 -11.53 7.82
N VAL A 199 15.12 -10.36 8.34
CA VAL A 199 14.44 -9.10 8.04
C VAL A 199 15.42 -8.18 7.33
N VAL A 200 14.99 -7.48 6.28
CA VAL A 200 15.84 -6.58 5.50
C VAL A 200 15.24 -5.17 5.48
N ASP A 201 16.04 -4.17 5.82
CA ASP A 201 15.67 -2.77 5.58
C ASP A 201 16.01 -2.39 4.13
N ALA A 202 15.02 -2.13 3.31
CA ALA A 202 15.21 -1.79 1.90
C ALA A 202 15.89 -0.43 1.67
N ARG A 203 16.02 0.45 2.68
CA ARG A 203 16.68 1.74 2.55
C ARG A 203 18.19 1.61 2.28
N ASP A 204 18.82 0.68 2.95
CA ASP A 204 20.27 0.45 2.88
C ASP A 204 20.65 -0.99 2.53
N GLY A 205 19.72 -1.94 2.70
CA GLY A 205 19.93 -3.38 2.51
C GLY A 205 20.48 -4.07 3.77
N ALA A 206 20.40 -3.41 4.93
CA ALA A 206 20.84 -4.01 6.20
C ALA A 206 19.95 -5.22 6.58
N ILE A 207 20.61 -6.27 7.05
CA ILE A 207 19.99 -7.54 7.42
C ILE A 207 19.90 -7.63 8.95
N TYR A 208 18.74 -8.00 9.45
CA TYR A 208 18.44 -8.14 10.87
C TYR A 208 17.91 -9.54 11.17
N GLU A 209 18.15 -9.99 12.40
CA GLU A 209 17.52 -11.21 12.90
C GLU A 209 16.00 -11.05 13.02
N LYS A 210 15.31 -12.18 12.94
CA LYS A 210 13.85 -12.20 13.08
C LYS A 210 13.46 -11.96 14.53
N SER A 211 12.46 -11.10 14.73
CA SER A 211 11.83 -10.87 16.03
C SER A 211 10.35 -10.59 15.87
N LEU A 212 9.55 -11.00 16.85
CA LEU A 212 8.15 -10.59 16.97
C LEU A 212 7.99 -9.10 17.33
N ASP A 213 9.04 -8.45 17.83
CA ASP A 213 9.05 -7.02 18.18
C ASP A 213 8.86 -6.10 16.95
N TYR A 214 9.08 -6.63 15.74
CA TYR A 214 8.75 -5.91 14.49
C TYR A 214 7.26 -5.87 14.20
N CYS A 215 6.45 -6.66 14.88
CA CYS A 215 4.99 -6.72 14.75
C CYS A 215 4.49 -6.92 13.30
N PHE A 216 5.21 -7.70 12.49
CA PHE A 216 4.75 -8.04 11.15
C PHE A 216 3.51 -8.93 11.18
N THR A 217 2.57 -8.70 10.26
CA THR A 217 1.41 -9.57 10.02
C THR A 217 1.56 -10.44 8.76
N ASN A 218 2.69 -10.32 8.08
CA ASN A 218 2.99 -11.03 6.85
C ASN A 218 4.50 -11.36 6.76
N PHE A 219 4.85 -12.21 5.81
CA PHE A 219 6.23 -12.49 5.43
C PHE A 219 6.31 -12.82 3.94
N VAL A 220 7.47 -12.63 3.34
CA VAL A 220 7.77 -13.01 1.96
C VAL A 220 8.19 -14.48 1.92
N ASN A 221 7.54 -15.28 1.09
CA ASN A 221 7.74 -16.73 0.95
C ASN A 221 9.03 -17.07 0.17
N ALA A 222 10.14 -16.47 0.57
CA ALA A 222 11.47 -16.68 0.02
C ALA A 222 12.54 -16.41 1.08
N GLU A 223 13.70 -17.03 0.92
CA GLU A 223 14.90 -16.70 1.69
C GLU A 223 15.65 -15.55 1.00
N TYR A 224 16.02 -14.53 1.77
CA TYR A 224 16.91 -13.47 1.28
C TYR A 224 18.37 -13.94 1.36
N PRO A 225 19.19 -13.76 0.31
CA PRO A 225 20.57 -14.19 0.33
C PRO A 225 21.43 -13.29 1.21
N GLU A 226 22.04 -13.84 2.25
CA GLU A 226 22.95 -13.12 3.17
C GLU A 226 24.34 -12.89 2.57
N SER A 227 24.70 -13.67 1.55
CA SER A 227 25.97 -13.60 0.84
C SER A 227 25.76 -13.61 -0.67
N PHE A 228 26.77 -14.03 -1.43
CA PHE A 228 26.65 -14.17 -2.88
C PHE A 228 25.53 -15.15 -3.27
N THR A 229 24.66 -14.73 -4.18
CA THR A 229 23.69 -15.58 -4.83
C THR A 229 23.97 -15.65 -6.34
N PRO A 230 23.92 -16.82 -6.97
CA PRO A 230 24.05 -16.93 -8.41
C PRO A 230 22.98 -16.10 -9.13
N ARG A 231 23.35 -15.48 -10.24
CA ARG A 231 22.41 -14.77 -11.10
C ARG A 231 21.32 -15.71 -11.60
N GLY A 232 20.06 -15.32 -11.48
CA GLY A 232 18.90 -16.07 -11.93
C GLY A 232 18.82 -16.10 -13.46
N LYS A 233 19.32 -17.13 -14.10
CA LYS A 233 19.41 -17.22 -15.57
C LYS A 233 18.04 -17.22 -16.24
N ASN A 234 17.07 -17.92 -15.66
CA ASN A 234 15.72 -17.98 -16.22
C ASN A 234 15.00 -16.65 -15.99
N PHE A 235 15.17 -16.04 -14.82
CA PHE A 235 14.59 -14.75 -14.50
C PHE A 235 15.12 -13.65 -15.41
N GLU A 236 16.44 -13.54 -15.57
CA GLU A 236 17.06 -12.54 -16.45
C GLU A 236 16.61 -12.69 -17.91
N LYS A 237 16.60 -13.92 -18.42
CA LYS A 237 16.12 -14.21 -19.78
C LYS A 237 14.64 -13.87 -19.94
N PHE A 238 13.84 -14.15 -18.93
CA PHE A 238 12.41 -13.82 -18.94
C PHE A 238 12.20 -12.32 -18.90
N MET A 239 12.87 -11.62 -17.98
CA MET A 239 12.80 -10.17 -17.85
C MET A 239 13.25 -9.45 -19.12
N GLY A 240 14.40 -9.81 -19.70
CA GLY A 240 14.86 -9.24 -20.96
C GLY A 240 13.84 -9.42 -22.09
N LYS A 241 13.22 -10.61 -22.17
CA LYS A 241 12.20 -10.87 -23.19
C LYS A 241 10.94 -9.99 -23.03
N ILE A 242 10.37 -9.89 -21.82
CA ILE A 242 9.12 -9.16 -21.60
C ILE A 242 9.30 -7.63 -21.66
N THR A 243 10.52 -7.15 -21.44
CA THR A 243 10.87 -5.72 -21.53
C THR A 243 11.45 -5.35 -22.89
N GLY A 244 11.70 -6.33 -23.79
CA GLY A 244 12.41 -6.09 -25.05
C GLY A 244 13.83 -5.57 -24.82
N ASP A 245 14.48 -6.03 -23.75
CA ASP A 245 15.80 -5.57 -23.29
C ASP A 245 15.87 -4.07 -22.95
N ASN A 246 14.72 -3.39 -22.76
CA ASN A 246 14.66 -2.01 -22.32
C ASN A 246 15.04 -1.91 -20.82
N PRO A 247 16.17 -1.26 -20.45
CA PRO A 247 16.64 -1.21 -19.07
C PRO A 247 15.69 -0.42 -18.15
N TYR A 248 14.98 0.57 -18.66
CA TYR A 248 14.04 1.37 -17.86
C TYR A 248 12.78 0.57 -17.50
N LEU A 249 12.28 -0.26 -18.41
CA LEU A 249 11.18 -1.18 -18.11
C LEU A 249 11.62 -2.29 -17.15
N TYR A 250 12.85 -2.77 -17.29
CA TYR A 250 13.45 -3.73 -16.36
C TYR A 250 13.51 -3.13 -14.94
N ASP A 251 14.05 -1.93 -14.81
CA ASP A 251 14.16 -1.20 -13.56
C ASP A 251 12.78 -0.94 -12.94
N ARG A 252 11.82 -0.51 -13.74
CA ARG A 252 10.43 -0.29 -13.32
C ARG A 252 9.78 -1.56 -12.76
N LEU A 253 9.98 -2.71 -13.41
CA LEU A 253 9.48 -3.99 -12.91
C LEU A 253 10.16 -4.39 -11.59
N GLN A 254 11.48 -4.20 -11.44
CA GLN A 254 12.16 -4.44 -10.18
C GLN A 254 11.59 -3.57 -9.04
N GLU A 255 11.32 -2.30 -9.31
CA GLU A 255 10.69 -1.37 -8.36
C GLU A 255 9.30 -1.84 -7.96
N ILE A 256 8.51 -2.35 -8.92
CA ILE A 256 7.19 -2.93 -8.66
C ILE A 256 7.30 -4.19 -7.78
N PHE A 257 8.24 -5.09 -8.06
CA PHE A 257 8.47 -6.25 -7.20
C PHE A 257 8.78 -5.80 -5.77
N GLY A 258 9.70 -4.85 -5.60
CA GLY A 258 10.06 -4.31 -4.30
C GLY A 258 8.89 -3.64 -3.58
N TYR A 259 8.10 -2.83 -4.28
CA TYR A 259 6.90 -2.19 -3.75
C TYR A 259 5.86 -3.22 -3.26
N VAL A 260 5.59 -4.27 -4.05
CA VAL A 260 4.65 -5.33 -3.68
C VAL A 260 5.11 -6.08 -2.43
N LEU A 261 6.41 -6.35 -2.31
CA LEU A 261 6.97 -7.07 -1.15
C LEU A 261 7.09 -6.20 0.11
N SER A 262 7.10 -4.87 0.00
CA SER A 262 7.11 -3.93 1.12
C SER A 262 5.71 -3.72 1.72
N ASP A 263 5.62 -2.94 2.80
CA ASP A 263 4.35 -2.48 3.38
C ASP A 263 4.10 -0.98 3.10
N ILE A 264 4.80 -0.40 2.11
CA ILE A 264 4.60 0.98 1.66
C ILE A 264 3.29 1.04 0.86
N ARG A 265 2.28 1.79 1.36
CA ARG A 265 0.97 1.94 0.69
C ARG A 265 0.51 3.40 0.56
N ASP A 266 1.31 4.35 1.06
CA ASP A 266 0.96 5.78 1.07
C ASP A 266 1.07 6.45 -0.31
N LEU A 267 1.56 5.72 -1.32
CA LEU A 267 1.84 6.27 -2.65
C LEU A 267 0.59 6.48 -3.53
N LYS A 268 -0.57 5.98 -3.10
CA LYS A 268 -1.85 6.08 -3.83
C LYS A 268 -1.77 5.56 -5.26
N ILE A 269 -1.20 4.38 -5.47
CA ILE A 269 -0.95 3.80 -6.79
C ILE A 269 -1.78 2.55 -7.07
N ILE A 270 -1.97 2.30 -8.35
CA ILE A 270 -2.59 1.11 -8.93
C ILE A 270 -1.64 0.61 -10.01
N LEU A 271 -1.08 -0.57 -9.83
CA LEU A 271 -0.21 -1.21 -10.81
C LEU A 271 -1.07 -1.79 -11.93
N TYR A 272 -0.73 -1.51 -13.18
CA TYR A 272 -1.47 -2.02 -14.32
C TYR A 272 -0.55 -2.54 -15.43
N PHE A 273 -0.64 -3.84 -15.72
CA PHE A 273 0.09 -4.48 -16.81
C PHE A 273 -0.79 -4.52 -18.07
N VAL A 274 -0.35 -3.87 -19.14
CA VAL A 274 -1.11 -3.76 -20.38
C VAL A 274 -0.36 -4.42 -21.53
N GLY A 275 -1.07 -5.11 -22.41
CA GLY A 275 -0.48 -5.71 -23.62
C GLY A 275 -1.19 -6.96 -24.08
N PRO A 276 -0.82 -7.51 -25.24
CA PRO A 276 -1.49 -8.63 -25.86
C PRO A 276 -1.41 -9.91 -25.02
N LYS A 277 -2.24 -10.88 -25.37
CA LYS A 277 -2.18 -12.23 -24.79
C LYS A 277 -0.79 -12.84 -24.99
N ASP A 278 -0.41 -13.73 -24.07
CA ASP A 278 0.84 -14.49 -24.11
C ASP A 278 2.13 -13.64 -24.02
N SER A 279 2.04 -12.41 -23.50
CA SER A 279 3.18 -11.49 -23.34
C SER A 279 3.91 -11.61 -21.98
N GLY A 280 3.49 -12.51 -21.08
CA GLY A 280 4.16 -12.77 -19.80
C GLY A 280 3.51 -12.11 -18.56
N LYS A 281 2.42 -11.36 -18.72
CA LYS A 281 1.69 -10.71 -17.59
C LYS A 281 1.33 -11.72 -16.48
N SER A 282 0.66 -12.81 -16.84
CA SER A 282 0.24 -13.83 -15.88
C SER A 282 1.41 -14.55 -15.21
N VAL A 283 2.55 -14.65 -15.87
CA VAL A 283 3.78 -15.24 -15.28
C VAL A 283 4.28 -14.35 -14.14
N ILE A 284 4.36 -13.03 -14.35
CA ILE A 284 4.74 -12.07 -13.29
C ILE A 284 3.72 -12.09 -12.14
N ILE A 285 2.43 -12.09 -12.44
CA ILE A 285 1.37 -12.13 -11.41
C ILE A 285 1.51 -13.38 -10.55
N ASN A 286 1.63 -14.55 -11.17
CA ASN A 286 1.79 -15.83 -10.46
C ASN A 286 3.08 -15.86 -9.63
N LEU A 287 4.17 -15.28 -10.14
CA LEU A 287 5.43 -15.17 -9.42
C LEU A 287 5.31 -14.26 -8.19
N LEU A 288 4.68 -13.10 -8.33
CA LEU A 288 4.44 -12.18 -7.20
C LEU A 288 3.50 -12.81 -6.16
N GLU A 289 2.44 -13.51 -6.59
CA GLU A 289 1.54 -14.23 -5.69
C GLU A 289 2.28 -15.34 -4.91
N GLU A 290 3.20 -16.03 -5.56
CA GLU A 290 4.01 -17.08 -4.93
C GLU A 290 5.02 -16.49 -3.93
N LEU A 291 5.62 -15.33 -4.23
CA LEU A 291 6.53 -14.62 -3.32
C LEU A 291 5.81 -14.05 -2.10
N VAL A 292 4.64 -13.45 -2.31
CA VAL A 292 3.81 -12.91 -1.22
C VAL A 292 3.16 -14.04 -0.41
N GLY A 293 2.82 -15.14 -1.06
CA GLY A 293 2.07 -16.26 -0.49
C GLY A 293 0.55 -16.10 -0.66
N LYS A 294 -0.11 -17.21 -1.02
CA LYS A 294 -1.55 -17.24 -1.31
C LYS A 294 -2.43 -16.79 -0.14
N GLN A 295 -1.98 -17.05 1.10
CA GLN A 295 -2.69 -16.62 2.32
C GLN A 295 -2.76 -15.09 2.46
N PHE A 296 -1.79 -14.36 1.91
CA PHE A 296 -1.72 -12.90 1.94
C PHE A 296 -2.18 -12.25 0.62
N SER A 297 -2.64 -13.05 -0.34
CA SER A 297 -3.10 -12.60 -1.65
C SER A 297 -4.61 -12.70 -1.81
N THR A 298 -5.17 -11.90 -2.71
CA THR A 298 -6.56 -11.98 -3.19
C THR A 298 -6.61 -11.58 -4.67
N ASN A 299 -7.75 -11.80 -5.34
CA ASN A 299 -7.89 -11.66 -6.79
C ASN A 299 -9.15 -10.89 -7.21
N LEU A 300 -9.45 -9.79 -6.54
CA LEU A 300 -10.57 -8.94 -6.89
C LEU A 300 -10.28 -8.15 -8.16
N SER A 301 -11.23 -8.14 -9.10
CA SER A 301 -11.17 -7.30 -10.29
C SER A 301 -11.51 -5.83 -9.94
N LEU A 302 -11.24 -4.89 -10.87
CA LEU A 302 -11.66 -3.49 -10.72
C LEU A 302 -13.19 -3.34 -10.58
N HIS A 303 -13.98 -4.25 -11.16
CA HIS A 303 -15.43 -4.29 -10.94
C HIS A 303 -15.79 -4.77 -9.54
N ASP A 304 -15.11 -5.81 -9.05
CA ASP A 304 -15.33 -6.37 -7.71
C ASP A 304 -15.06 -5.34 -6.61
N LEU A 305 -14.11 -4.41 -6.81
CA LEU A 305 -13.84 -3.32 -5.86
C LEU A 305 -15.03 -2.36 -5.69
N ASN A 306 -15.97 -2.32 -6.64
CA ASN A 306 -17.21 -1.54 -6.50
C ASN A 306 -18.33 -2.32 -5.79
N GLU A 307 -18.12 -3.60 -5.46
CA GLU A 307 -19.09 -4.48 -4.82
C GLU A 307 -18.86 -4.55 -3.30
N LYS A 308 -19.75 -4.00 -2.50
CA LYS A 308 -19.60 -3.88 -1.04
C LYS A 308 -19.23 -5.19 -0.34
N PHE A 309 -19.89 -6.31 -0.72
CA PHE A 309 -19.64 -7.62 -0.13
C PHE A 309 -18.31 -8.28 -0.54
N ARG A 310 -17.58 -7.69 -1.48
CA ARG A 310 -16.30 -8.24 -1.92
C ARG A 310 -15.11 -7.51 -1.32
N LEU A 311 -15.28 -6.25 -0.91
CA LEU A 311 -14.21 -5.43 -0.34
C LEU A 311 -13.58 -6.04 0.91
N GLY A 312 -14.36 -6.75 1.75
CA GLY A 312 -13.84 -7.43 2.93
C GLY A 312 -12.71 -8.43 2.64
N LYS A 313 -12.65 -8.98 1.41
CA LYS A 313 -11.56 -9.87 0.99
C LYS A 313 -10.19 -9.19 0.90
N LEU A 314 -10.12 -7.84 0.88
CA LEU A 314 -8.87 -7.09 0.95
C LEU A 314 -8.32 -7.00 2.37
N TYR A 315 -9.16 -7.19 3.37
CA TYR A 315 -8.76 -7.04 4.76
C TYR A 315 -7.55 -7.92 5.10
N LYS A 316 -6.48 -7.30 5.60
CA LYS A 316 -5.21 -7.95 5.96
C LYS A 316 -4.56 -8.73 4.81
N LYS A 317 -4.81 -8.33 3.57
CA LYS A 317 -4.07 -8.83 2.42
C LYS A 317 -2.91 -7.90 2.08
N LYS A 318 -1.83 -8.48 1.58
CA LYS A 318 -0.63 -7.77 1.12
C LYS A 318 -0.67 -7.49 -0.38
N LEU A 319 -1.35 -8.35 -1.15
CA LEU A 319 -1.47 -8.24 -2.60
C LEU A 319 -2.89 -8.56 -3.06
N ASN A 320 -3.46 -7.67 -3.87
CA ASN A 320 -4.57 -7.99 -4.74
C ASN A 320 -4.05 -8.06 -6.16
N CYS A 321 -4.09 -9.23 -6.79
CA CYS A 321 -3.65 -9.40 -8.16
C CYS A 321 -4.76 -10.05 -9.00
N CYS A 322 -5.21 -9.34 -10.04
CA CYS A 322 -6.21 -9.84 -10.96
C CYS A 322 -5.68 -9.76 -12.39
N GLY A 323 -5.45 -10.92 -12.98
CA GLY A 323 -5.08 -11.08 -14.39
C GLY A 323 -6.31 -11.25 -15.27
N GLU A 324 -6.18 -10.91 -16.56
CA GLU A 324 -7.19 -11.08 -17.61
C GLU A 324 -8.57 -10.51 -17.25
N THR A 325 -8.62 -9.21 -17.17
CA THR A 325 -9.88 -8.50 -17.24
C THR A 325 -10.14 -8.20 -18.71
N GLY A 326 -11.33 -8.59 -19.20
CA GLY A 326 -11.83 -8.15 -20.52
C GLY A 326 -11.88 -6.61 -20.59
N GLU A 327 -12.51 -6.06 -21.62
CA GLU A 327 -12.71 -4.61 -21.69
C GLU A 327 -13.37 -4.07 -20.40
N ILE A 328 -12.65 -3.20 -19.68
CA ILE A 328 -13.12 -2.62 -18.42
C ILE A 328 -13.68 -1.23 -18.67
N ASN A 329 -14.99 -1.09 -18.46
CA ASN A 329 -15.69 0.18 -18.51
C ASN A 329 -16.07 0.64 -17.10
N LEU A 330 -15.30 1.55 -16.52
CA LEU A 330 -15.51 2.05 -15.15
C LEU A 330 -16.53 3.19 -15.16
N LYS A 331 -17.71 2.94 -14.59
CA LYS A 331 -18.73 3.98 -14.35
C LYS A 331 -18.46 4.79 -13.08
N ARG A 332 -17.79 4.19 -12.12
CA ARG A 332 -17.43 4.80 -10.82
C ARG A 332 -15.98 4.48 -10.48
N THR A 333 -15.26 5.48 -10.04
CA THR A 333 -13.85 5.38 -9.62
C THR A 333 -13.65 5.77 -8.16
N ASP A 334 -14.70 6.26 -7.49
CA ASP A 334 -14.67 6.76 -6.11
C ASP A 334 -14.17 5.71 -5.11
N ILE A 335 -14.74 4.49 -5.14
CA ILE A 335 -14.31 3.42 -4.24
C ILE A 335 -12.89 2.95 -4.56
N ILE A 336 -12.53 2.84 -5.85
CA ILE A 336 -11.18 2.44 -6.25
C ILE A 336 -10.15 3.47 -5.78
N LYS A 337 -10.51 4.77 -5.84
CA LYS A 337 -9.66 5.86 -5.32
C LYS A 337 -9.53 5.81 -3.79
N ALA A 338 -10.59 5.47 -3.07
CA ALA A 338 -10.55 5.27 -1.62
C ALA A 338 -9.66 4.07 -1.26
N VAL A 339 -9.87 2.92 -1.91
CA VAL A 339 -9.07 1.68 -1.69
C VAL A 339 -7.58 1.92 -1.95
N SER A 340 -7.22 2.70 -2.98
CA SER A 340 -5.83 3.03 -3.31
C SER A 340 -5.28 4.24 -2.56
N GLY A 341 -6.12 4.95 -1.79
CA GLY A 341 -5.82 6.24 -1.20
C GLY A 341 -5.54 6.23 0.31
N ASN A 342 -5.52 5.06 0.95
CA ASN A 342 -5.48 4.89 2.40
C ASN A 342 -6.71 5.48 3.14
N ASP A 343 -7.83 5.65 2.44
CA ASP A 343 -9.07 6.04 3.09
C ASP A 343 -9.67 4.84 3.85
N THR A 344 -10.37 5.12 4.93
CA THR A 344 -11.12 4.09 5.65
C THR A 344 -12.29 3.59 4.80
N ILE A 345 -12.40 2.28 4.61
CA ILE A 345 -13.37 1.62 3.77
C ILE A 345 -14.34 0.82 4.63
N LEU A 346 -15.64 0.98 4.38
CA LEU A 346 -16.65 0.13 4.99
C LEU A 346 -16.83 -1.15 4.17
N ALA A 347 -16.62 -2.30 4.79
CA ALA A 347 -16.85 -3.61 4.22
C ALA A 347 -18.05 -4.30 4.89
N GLU A 348 -18.75 -5.09 4.10
CA GLU A 348 -19.85 -5.93 4.53
C GLU A 348 -19.56 -7.39 4.12
N GLU A 349 -19.73 -8.31 5.04
CA GLU A 349 -19.66 -9.75 4.75
C GLU A 349 -20.95 -10.44 5.20
N LYS A 350 -21.31 -11.55 4.55
CA LYS A 350 -22.51 -12.29 4.92
C LYS A 350 -22.34 -12.85 6.34
N ASN A 351 -23.31 -12.56 7.21
CA ASN A 351 -23.37 -13.02 8.62
C ASN A 351 -22.26 -12.43 9.53
N ILE A 352 -21.60 -11.35 9.11
CA ILE A 352 -20.64 -10.59 9.92
C ILE A 352 -21.14 -9.14 9.98
N SER A 353 -21.02 -8.51 11.14
CA SER A 353 -21.33 -7.08 11.28
C SER A 353 -20.41 -6.27 10.35
N PRO A 354 -20.93 -5.21 9.71
CA PRO A 354 -20.10 -4.32 8.91
C PRO A 354 -18.90 -3.82 9.72
N PHE A 355 -17.73 -3.77 9.08
CA PHE A 355 -16.50 -3.29 9.70
C PHE A 355 -15.77 -2.32 8.78
N SER A 356 -14.98 -1.44 9.36
CA SER A 356 -14.17 -0.48 8.63
C SER A 356 -12.70 -0.87 8.69
N PHE A 357 -11.98 -0.67 7.61
CA PHE A 357 -10.55 -0.94 7.56
C PHE A 357 -9.84 -0.06 6.52
N THR A 358 -8.53 0.08 6.63
CA THR A 358 -7.67 0.68 5.62
C THR A 358 -7.01 -0.42 4.78
N ASN A 359 -6.97 -0.26 3.46
CA ASN A 359 -6.39 -1.26 2.57
C ASN A 359 -4.86 -1.31 2.68
N GLU A 360 -4.32 -2.48 3.01
CA GLU A 360 -2.88 -2.75 3.06
C GLU A 360 -2.37 -3.53 1.81
N ALA A 361 -3.27 -3.92 0.91
CA ALA A 361 -2.89 -4.67 -0.28
C ALA A 361 -2.35 -3.76 -1.39
N ALA A 362 -1.22 -4.13 -1.99
CA ALA A 362 -0.82 -3.58 -3.28
C ALA A 362 -1.86 -4.00 -4.34
N LEU A 363 -2.32 -3.05 -5.14
CA LEU A 363 -3.34 -3.28 -6.16
C LEU A 363 -2.67 -3.50 -7.51
N LEU A 364 -2.73 -4.72 -8.04
CA LEU A 364 -2.16 -5.11 -9.33
C LEU A 364 -3.24 -5.68 -10.24
N PHE A 365 -3.38 -5.08 -11.41
CA PHE A 365 -4.29 -5.54 -12.45
C PHE A 365 -3.55 -5.78 -13.76
N ALA A 366 -4.12 -6.62 -14.63
CA ALA A 366 -3.61 -6.81 -15.96
C ALA A 366 -4.76 -6.92 -16.97
N GLY A 367 -4.53 -6.42 -18.17
CA GLY A 367 -5.50 -6.46 -19.26
C GLY A 367 -4.82 -6.36 -20.62
N ASN A 368 -5.59 -6.57 -21.69
CA ASN A 368 -5.10 -6.29 -23.03
C ASN A 368 -5.09 -4.80 -23.31
N ASP A 369 -6.05 -4.09 -22.73
CA ASP A 369 -6.22 -2.64 -22.81
C ASP A 369 -6.29 -2.01 -21.42
N LEU A 370 -6.04 -0.72 -21.34
CA LEU A 370 -6.24 0.05 -20.12
C LEU A 370 -7.74 0.25 -19.83
N PRO A 371 -8.17 0.37 -18.57
CA PRO A 371 -9.57 0.53 -18.21
C PRO A 371 -10.12 1.86 -18.72
N LYS A 372 -11.25 1.84 -19.42
CA LYS A 372 -11.93 3.04 -19.91
C LYS A 372 -12.81 3.64 -18.81
N ILE A 373 -12.73 4.95 -18.63
CA ILE A 373 -13.60 5.69 -17.72
C ILE A 373 -14.82 6.15 -18.50
N VAL A 374 -15.98 5.49 -18.28
CA VAL A 374 -17.25 5.81 -18.97
C VAL A 374 -18.06 6.83 -18.17
N GLY A 375 -17.69 7.05 -16.90
CA GLY A 375 -18.29 8.03 -16.00
C GLY A 375 -17.61 9.39 -16.07
N ILE A 376 -18.17 10.37 -15.34
CA ILE A 376 -17.50 11.65 -15.16
C ILE A 376 -16.53 11.49 -13.98
N ASP A 377 -15.34 11.01 -14.22
CA ASP A 377 -14.23 11.32 -13.31
C ASP A 377 -13.69 12.72 -13.70
N LYS A 378 -14.14 13.70 -12.96
CA LYS A 378 -13.82 15.12 -13.17
C LYS A 378 -12.36 15.46 -12.87
N THR A 379 -11.64 14.54 -12.30
CA THR A 379 -10.27 14.71 -11.86
C THR A 379 -9.42 13.63 -12.51
N ARG A 380 -8.17 13.93 -12.80
CA ARG A 380 -7.18 12.94 -13.22
C ARG A 380 -6.85 11.93 -12.09
N ALA A 381 -7.55 12.02 -10.96
CA ALA A 381 -7.20 11.30 -9.74
C ALA A 381 -7.15 9.78 -9.88
N PHE A 382 -7.93 9.18 -10.77
CA PHE A 382 -7.78 7.75 -11.08
C PHE A 382 -6.59 7.50 -12.01
N SER A 383 -6.48 8.26 -13.09
CA SER A 383 -5.39 8.12 -14.08
C SER A 383 -4.02 8.36 -13.44
N ASP A 384 -3.91 9.36 -12.56
CA ASP A 384 -2.66 9.71 -11.87
C ASP A 384 -2.17 8.63 -10.88
N ARG A 385 -3.05 7.67 -10.54
CA ARG A 385 -2.70 6.50 -9.71
C ARG A 385 -2.12 5.35 -10.52
N LEU A 386 -2.27 5.36 -11.84
CA LEU A 386 -1.87 4.22 -12.68
C LEU A 386 -0.34 4.18 -12.87
N ILE A 387 0.26 3.11 -12.43
CA ILE A 387 1.64 2.74 -12.76
C ILE A 387 1.57 1.71 -13.89
N ILE A 388 1.64 2.19 -15.12
CA ILE A 388 1.47 1.37 -16.32
C ILE A 388 2.79 0.67 -16.66
N VAL A 389 2.70 -0.61 -17.00
CA VAL A 389 3.82 -1.39 -17.57
C VAL A 389 3.35 -2.05 -18.86
N PRO A 390 3.93 -1.67 -20.01
CA PRO A 390 3.65 -2.32 -21.29
C PRO A 390 4.30 -3.70 -21.38
N PHE A 391 3.57 -4.65 -21.95
CA PHE A 391 4.01 -6.01 -22.24
C PHE A 391 3.82 -6.27 -23.74
N ASN A 392 4.69 -5.72 -24.58
CA ASN A 392 4.51 -5.69 -26.04
C ASN A 392 5.13 -6.87 -26.80
N PHE A 393 5.71 -7.84 -26.09
CA PHE A 393 6.47 -8.95 -26.69
C PHE A 393 5.78 -10.31 -26.48
N PRO A 394 4.71 -10.64 -27.23
CA PRO A 394 4.00 -11.91 -27.09
C PRO A 394 4.89 -13.08 -27.48
N THR A 395 4.68 -14.21 -26.81
CA THR A 395 5.39 -15.47 -27.07
C THR A 395 4.54 -16.37 -27.92
N GLU A 396 5.05 -16.79 -29.08
CA GLU A 396 4.42 -17.83 -29.90
C GLU A 396 4.17 -19.09 -29.07
N LYS A 397 3.03 -19.73 -29.25
CA LYS A 397 2.63 -20.93 -28.50
C LYS A 397 3.68 -22.04 -28.56
N SER A 398 4.36 -22.21 -29.69
CA SER A 398 5.41 -23.22 -29.93
C SER A 398 6.67 -22.96 -29.08
N LYS A 399 6.88 -21.71 -28.61
CA LYS A 399 8.06 -21.30 -27.84
C LYS A 399 7.73 -21.06 -26.35
N GLN A 400 6.48 -21.33 -25.92
CA GLN A 400 6.07 -21.20 -24.53
C GLN A 400 6.66 -22.32 -23.67
N ASP A 401 7.26 -21.95 -22.55
CA ASP A 401 7.75 -22.89 -21.55
C ASP A 401 6.69 -23.07 -20.46
N ILE A 402 5.99 -24.20 -20.47
CA ILE A 402 4.94 -24.55 -19.50
C ILE A 402 5.48 -24.56 -18.06
N ASN A 403 6.77 -24.89 -17.90
CA ASN A 403 7.42 -24.97 -16.58
C ASN A 403 8.13 -23.67 -16.17
N LEU A 404 7.93 -22.56 -16.91
CA LEU A 404 8.65 -21.31 -16.64
C LEU A 404 8.44 -20.81 -15.21
N VAL A 405 7.19 -20.79 -14.72
CA VAL A 405 6.90 -20.35 -13.35
C VAL A 405 7.66 -21.18 -12.32
N ASN A 406 7.72 -22.50 -12.46
CA ASN A 406 8.46 -23.37 -11.56
C ASN A 406 9.97 -23.07 -11.59
N LYS A 407 10.55 -22.86 -12.77
CA LYS A 407 11.96 -22.46 -12.92
C LYS A 407 12.27 -21.11 -12.26
N LEU A 408 11.34 -20.16 -12.34
CA LEU A 408 11.46 -18.86 -11.65
C LEU A 408 11.35 -19.02 -10.13
N ILE A 409 10.48 -19.92 -9.67
CA ILE A 409 10.34 -20.22 -8.24
C ILE A 409 11.64 -20.79 -7.65
N GLU A 410 12.40 -21.59 -8.40
CA GLU A 410 13.73 -22.08 -8.00
C GLU A 410 14.76 -20.93 -7.83
N GLU A 411 14.54 -19.79 -8.49
CA GLU A 411 15.41 -18.61 -8.44
C GLU A 411 14.92 -17.54 -7.45
N LYS A 412 13.98 -17.84 -6.53
CA LYS A 412 13.35 -16.87 -5.60
C LYS A 412 14.36 -16.00 -4.86
N SER A 413 15.43 -16.56 -4.33
CA SER A 413 16.43 -15.82 -3.56
C SER A 413 17.10 -14.73 -4.40
N TYR A 414 17.38 -14.99 -5.68
CA TYR A 414 17.86 -13.97 -6.60
C TYR A 414 16.81 -12.92 -6.89
N ILE A 415 15.56 -13.34 -7.14
CA ILE A 415 14.44 -12.44 -7.48
C ILE A 415 14.14 -11.47 -6.34
N VAL A 416 14.11 -11.95 -5.08
CA VAL A 416 13.85 -11.06 -3.95
C VAL A 416 15.00 -10.10 -3.68
N LYS A 417 16.25 -10.49 -4.01
CA LYS A 417 17.38 -9.56 -3.99
C LYS A 417 17.18 -8.45 -5.02
N CYS A 418 16.83 -8.79 -6.25
CA CYS A 418 16.49 -7.81 -7.29
C CYS A 418 15.33 -6.90 -6.86
N ALA A 419 14.32 -7.45 -6.20
CA ALA A 419 13.18 -6.69 -5.67
C ALA A 419 13.61 -5.67 -4.60
N VAL A 420 14.49 -6.07 -3.66
CA VAL A 420 15.04 -5.16 -2.64
C VAL A 420 15.89 -4.06 -3.29
N ASP A 421 16.72 -4.41 -4.28
CA ASP A 421 17.54 -3.43 -5.03
C ASP A 421 16.62 -2.44 -5.78
N GLY A 422 15.52 -2.91 -6.39
CA GLY A 422 14.50 -2.06 -7.01
C GLY A 422 13.80 -1.16 -6.00
N LEU A 423 13.40 -1.66 -4.84
CA LEU A 423 12.78 -0.84 -3.80
C LEU A 423 13.74 0.21 -3.25
N LYS A 424 15.00 -0.14 -3.04
CA LYS A 424 16.05 0.80 -2.64
C LYS A 424 16.18 1.96 -3.64
N ARG A 425 16.15 1.67 -4.96
CA ARG A 425 16.15 2.66 -6.02
C ARG A 425 14.90 3.54 -5.95
N LEU A 426 13.72 2.94 -5.82
CA LEU A 426 12.44 3.65 -5.70
C LEU A 426 12.43 4.61 -4.51
N ILE A 427 12.88 4.16 -3.33
CA ILE A 427 13.02 5.01 -2.13
C ILE A 427 13.98 6.16 -2.38
N LYS A 428 15.15 5.89 -2.97
CA LYS A 428 16.14 6.92 -3.30
C LYS A 428 15.62 7.95 -4.30
N ASN A 429 14.73 7.52 -5.20
CA ASN A 429 14.07 8.38 -6.19
C ASN A 429 12.76 9.02 -5.66
N ASN A 430 12.62 9.18 -4.33
CA ASN A 430 11.44 9.75 -3.68
C ASN A 430 10.12 9.10 -4.15
N TYR A 431 10.12 7.78 -4.31
CA TYR A 431 8.98 6.97 -4.73
C TYR A 431 8.43 7.28 -6.14
N VAL A 432 9.25 7.88 -6.99
CA VAL A 432 8.95 8.05 -8.41
C VAL A 432 9.47 6.82 -9.16
N PHE A 433 8.56 6.06 -9.76
CA PHE A 433 8.92 4.87 -10.54
C PHE A 433 9.68 5.25 -11.80
N THR A 434 10.68 4.48 -12.14
CA THR A 434 11.42 4.63 -13.40
C THR A 434 10.46 4.61 -14.59
N SER A 435 10.60 5.54 -15.51
CA SER A 435 9.77 5.67 -16.71
C SER A 435 10.62 5.69 -17.98
N CYS A 436 9.98 5.50 -19.13
CA CYS A 436 10.60 5.63 -20.46
C CYS A 436 9.58 6.22 -21.43
N GLU A 437 10.05 6.61 -22.61
CA GLU A 437 9.23 7.25 -23.65
C GLU A 437 7.96 6.44 -23.97
N GLU A 438 8.10 5.12 -24.12
CA GLU A 438 6.98 4.21 -24.38
C GLU A 438 5.88 4.28 -23.30
N VAL A 439 6.25 4.34 -22.01
CA VAL A 439 5.30 4.46 -20.90
C VAL A 439 4.62 5.82 -20.92
N GLU A 440 5.37 6.89 -21.18
CA GLU A 440 4.84 8.25 -21.24
C GLU A 440 3.88 8.45 -22.42
N GLU A 441 4.19 7.84 -23.57
CA GLU A 441 3.30 7.84 -24.74
C GLU A 441 1.97 7.13 -24.42
N ILE A 442 2.03 5.91 -23.88
CA ILE A 442 0.82 5.15 -23.49
C ILE A 442 -0.01 5.93 -22.46
N TYR A 443 0.64 6.54 -21.48
CA TYR A 443 -0.04 7.34 -20.46
C TYR A 443 -0.68 8.60 -21.07
N SER A 444 0.04 9.29 -21.96
CA SER A 444 -0.46 10.48 -22.67
C SER A 444 -1.68 10.14 -23.52
N ASP A 445 -1.62 9.04 -24.28
CA ASP A 445 -2.74 8.56 -25.09
C ASP A 445 -3.94 8.16 -24.22
N TYR A 446 -3.68 7.49 -23.11
CA TYR A 446 -4.71 7.16 -22.14
C TYR A 446 -5.43 8.39 -21.58
N LEU A 447 -4.69 9.43 -21.24
CA LEU A 447 -5.27 10.70 -20.78
C LEU A 447 -6.08 11.37 -21.88
N ARG A 448 -5.59 11.35 -23.13
CA ARG A 448 -6.28 11.94 -24.28
C ARG A 448 -7.65 11.28 -24.49
N VAL A 449 -7.72 9.96 -24.40
CA VAL A 449 -8.97 9.21 -24.59
C VAL A 449 -9.95 9.45 -23.44
N ASN A 450 -9.49 9.37 -22.19
CA ASN A 450 -10.38 9.44 -21.01
C ASN A 450 -10.75 10.87 -20.59
N ASN A 451 -9.99 11.87 -20.99
CA ASN A 451 -10.22 13.28 -20.70
C ASN A 451 -10.36 14.12 -21.98
N SER A 452 -10.93 13.55 -23.05
CA SER A 452 -10.97 14.15 -24.37
C SER A 452 -11.52 15.60 -24.40
N VAL A 453 -12.49 15.92 -23.54
CA VAL A 453 -13.02 17.30 -23.43
C VAL A 453 -11.98 18.26 -22.89
N GLN A 454 -11.27 17.89 -21.82
CA GLN A 454 -10.23 18.74 -21.24
C GLN A 454 -9.07 18.91 -22.23
N THR A 455 -8.63 17.82 -22.85
CA THR A 455 -7.54 17.83 -23.85
C THR A 455 -7.92 18.69 -25.06
N PHE A 456 -9.15 18.55 -25.56
CA PHE A 456 -9.67 19.43 -26.61
C PHE A 456 -9.60 20.91 -26.21
N ILE A 457 -10.05 21.26 -25.01
CA ILE A 457 -10.00 22.64 -24.52
C ILE A 457 -8.56 23.15 -24.42
N ASP A 458 -7.62 22.33 -23.96
CA ASP A 458 -6.22 22.73 -23.80
C ASP A 458 -5.49 22.84 -25.16
N GLU A 459 -5.79 21.97 -26.13
CA GLU A 459 -5.17 21.96 -27.46
C GLU A 459 -5.83 22.90 -28.45
N GLN A 460 -7.17 23.00 -28.46
CA GLN A 460 -7.95 23.68 -29.52
C GLN A 460 -8.58 24.99 -29.06
N CYS A 461 -8.53 25.34 -27.79
CA CYS A 461 -9.14 26.55 -27.27
C CYS A 461 -8.14 27.49 -26.59
N ILE A 462 -8.53 28.78 -26.51
CA ILE A 462 -7.85 29.80 -25.72
C ILE A 462 -8.76 30.21 -24.59
N LYS A 463 -8.27 30.10 -23.35
CA LYS A 463 -8.99 30.47 -22.12
C LYS A 463 -8.72 31.94 -21.77
N ASP A 464 -9.74 32.79 -21.84
CA ASP A 464 -9.70 34.19 -21.41
C ASP A 464 -11.13 34.66 -21.08
N PRO A 465 -11.36 35.32 -19.94
CA PRO A 465 -12.69 35.79 -19.54
C PRO A 465 -13.42 36.65 -20.57
N ARG A 466 -12.69 37.29 -21.48
CA ARG A 466 -13.22 38.15 -22.51
C ARG A 466 -13.81 37.40 -23.69
N TYR A 467 -13.46 36.15 -23.89
CA TYR A 467 -13.88 35.37 -25.04
C TYR A 467 -15.22 34.68 -24.82
N LYS A 468 -15.87 34.42 -25.95
CA LYS A 468 -17.16 33.74 -26.00
C LYS A 468 -17.20 32.83 -27.22
N VAL A 469 -17.93 31.73 -27.11
CA VAL A 469 -18.16 30.82 -28.23
C VAL A 469 -19.57 30.23 -28.12
N HIS A 470 -20.31 30.13 -29.23
CA HIS A 470 -21.58 29.45 -29.25
C HIS A 470 -21.41 27.95 -29.12
N THR A 471 -22.35 27.29 -28.43
CA THR A 471 -22.40 25.86 -28.18
C THR A 471 -22.19 25.03 -29.44
N VAL A 472 -22.91 25.39 -30.54
CA VAL A 472 -22.88 24.66 -31.81
C VAL A 472 -21.45 24.56 -32.37
N TYR A 473 -20.73 25.67 -32.47
CA TYR A 473 -19.37 25.69 -33.00
C TYR A 473 -18.40 24.91 -32.11
N LEU A 474 -18.60 24.96 -30.80
CA LEU A 474 -17.74 24.23 -29.87
C LEU A 474 -17.95 22.71 -29.92
N GLU A 475 -19.21 22.27 -30.12
CA GLU A 475 -19.56 20.86 -30.31
C GLU A 475 -19.02 20.30 -31.62
N GLU A 476 -19.16 21.06 -32.72
CA GLU A 476 -18.65 20.67 -34.03
C GLU A 476 -17.14 20.52 -33.99
N ALA A 477 -16.42 21.52 -33.49
CA ALA A 477 -14.96 21.47 -33.35
C ALA A 477 -14.51 20.33 -32.44
N TYR A 478 -15.27 20.01 -31.38
CA TYR A 478 -14.95 18.86 -30.51
C TYR A 478 -15.15 17.53 -31.26
N ARG A 479 -16.20 17.37 -32.04
CA ARG A 479 -16.44 16.15 -32.83
C ARG A 479 -15.39 15.97 -33.92
N GLU A 480 -14.99 17.05 -34.62
CA GLU A 480 -13.88 17.03 -35.59
C GLU A 480 -12.56 16.63 -34.91
N TYR A 481 -12.23 17.28 -33.80
CA TYR A 481 -11.04 16.92 -33.00
C TYR A 481 -11.03 15.44 -32.61
N CYS A 482 -12.16 14.92 -32.13
CA CYS A 482 -12.26 13.51 -31.79
C CYS A 482 -12.08 12.59 -33.01
N TYR A 483 -12.66 12.96 -34.13
CA TYR A 483 -12.51 12.21 -35.38
C TYR A 483 -11.05 12.17 -35.85
N ASP A 484 -10.38 13.31 -35.90
CA ASP A 484 -8.97 13.41 -36.30
C ASP A 484 -8.02 12.62 -35.40
N LYS A 485 -8.36 12.53 -34.13
CA LYS A 485 -7.56 11.77 -33.13
C LYS A 485 -8.01 10.31 -32.99
N GLY A 486 -9.02 9.85 -33.72
CA GLY A 486 -9.55 8.48 -33.57
C GLY A 486 -10.23 8.22 -32.22
N ILE A 487 -10.74 9.26 -31.56
CA ILE A 487 -11.39 9.20 -30.24
C ILE A 487 -12.91 9.17 -30.44
N ILE A 488 -13.61 8.33 -29.69
CA ILE A 488 -15.07 8.38 -29.65
C ILE A 488 -15.51 9.60 -28.83
N PRO A 489 -16.27 10.57 -29.41
CA PRO A 489 -16.71 11.73 -28.66
C PRO A 489 -17.67 11.33 -27.53
N VAL A 490 -17.59 12.02 -26.40
CA VAL A 490 -18.57 11.83 -25.31
C VAL A 490 -19.92 12.37 -25.75
N GLU A 491 -21.02 11.88 -25.16
CA GLU A 491 -22.36 12.40 -25.41
C GLU A 491 -22.45 13.91 -25.12
N ASP A 492 -23.24 14.65 -25.87
CA ASP A 492 -23.37 16.11 -25.75
C ASP A 492 -23.70 16.56 -24.32
N LYS A 493 -24.58 15.82 -23.64
CA LYS A 493 -24.89 16.06 -22.22
C LYS A 493 -23.66 15.99 -21.31
N MET A 494 -22.76 15.06 -21.61
CA MET A 494 -21.51 14.87 -20.87
C MET A 494 -20.49 15.95 -21.22
N PHE A 495 -20.38 16.30 -22.51
CA PHE A 495 -19.54 17.39 -22.98
C PHE A 495 -19.87 18.70 -22.25
N HIS A 496 -21.12 19.10 -22.23
CA HIS A 496 -21.57 20.31 -21.54
C HIS A 496 -21.38 20.25 -20.03
N LYS A 497 -21.57 19.08 -19.45
CA LYS A 497 -21.32 18.89 -18.01
C LYS A 497 -19.85 19.03 -17.67
N SER A 498 -18.95 18.52 -18.50
CA SER A 498 -17.51 18.65 -18.34
C SER A 498 -17.06 20.11 -18.47
N LEU A 499 -17.55 20.83 -19.48
CA LEU A 499 -17.25 22.25 -19.68
C LEU A 499 -17.61 23.12 -18.47
N LYS A 500 -18.80 22.92 -17.89
CA LYS A 500 -19.29 23.67 -16.71
C LYS A 500 -18.43 23.48 -15.47
N GLN A 501 -17.54 22.51 -15.46
CA GLN A 501 -16.67 22.20 -14.31
C GLN A 501 -15.27 22.82 -14.46
N ILE A 502 -14.93 23.28 -15.66
CA ILE A 502 -13.65 23.94 -15.90
C ILE A 502 -13.74 25.35 -15.33
N LYS A 503 -12.85 25.66 -14.40
CA LYS A 503 -12.81 26.98 -13.75
C LYS A 503 -12.64 28.09 -14.78
N GLY A 504 -13.51 29.10 -14.70
CA GLY A 504 -13.49 30.26 -15.59
C GLY A 504 -14.32 30.09 -16.86
N ILE A 505 -14.95 28.93 -17.11
CA ILE A 505 -15.90 28.72 -18.22
C ILE A 505 -17.32 28.73 -17.66
N ASN A 506 -18.16 29.62 -18.16
CA ASN A 506 -19.53 29.76 -17.71
C ASN A 506 -20.51 29.62 -18.91
N HIS A 507 -21.58 28.87 -18.69
CA HIS A 507 -22.66 28.73 -19.67
C HIS A 507 -23.61 29.90 -19.58
N GLY A 508 -24.04 30.42 -20.74
CA GLY A 508 -25.01 31.53 -20.81
C GLY A 508 -25.62 31.66 -22.20
N ARG A 509 -26.50 32.61 -22.33
CA ARG A 509 -27.09 33.00 -23.61
C ARG A 509 -26.63 34.43 -23.94
N PHE A 510 -26.07 34.62 -25.11
CA PHE A 510 -25.55 35.92 -25.55
C PHE A 510 -25.62 36.09 -27.06
N ARG A 511 -25.59 37.35 -27.51
CA ARG A 511 -25.57 37.69 -28.92
C ARG A 511 -24.15 37.70 -29.46
N MET A 512 -23.93 36.98 -30.57
CA MET A 512 -22.70 36.95 -31.34
C MET A 512 -23.05 36.75 -32.80
N ASN A 513 -22.41 37.48 -33.73
CA ASN A 513 -22.65 37.44 -35.15
C ASN A 513 -24.13 37.68 -35.56
N GLY A 514 -24.87 38.51 -34.79
CA GLY A 514 -26.28 38.83 -35.05
C GLY A 514 -27.28 37.86 -34.40
N GLU A 515 -26.88 36.69 -33.98
CA GLU A 515 -27.70 35.64 -33.37
C GLU A 515 -27.59 35.60 -31.85
N ASN A 516 -28.70 35.29 -31.18
CA ASN A 516 -28.76 35.16 -29.73
C ASN A 516 -28.90 33.67 -29.35
N LEU A 517 -27.77 32.99 -29.14
CA LEU A 517 -27.68 31.56 -28.95
C LEU A 517 -27.07 31.21 -27.60
N ASN A 518 -27.27 29.97 -27.17
CA ASN A 518 -26.55 29.40 -26.00
C ASN A 518 -25.07 29.25 -26.33
N GLY A 519 -24.23 29.47 -25.34
CA GLY A 519 -22.80 29.36 -25.52
C GLY A 519 -22.02 29.37 -24.18
N TYR A 520 -20.73 29.51 -24.30
CA TYR A 520 -19.81 29.56 -23.18
C TYR A 520 -19.00 30.85 -23.23
N THR A 521 -18.81 31.47 -22.06
CA THR A 521 -17.87 32.57 -21.87
C THR A 521 -16.61 32.03 -21.17
N GLY A 522 -15.49 32.70 -21.38
CA GLY A 522 -14.22 32.28 -20.81
C GLY A 522 -13.33 31.46 -21.74
N LEU A 523 -13.79 31.19 -22.98
CA LEU A 523 -12.99 30.50 -23.99
C LEU A 523 -13.38 30.91 -25.42
N LYS A 524 -12.45 30.73 -26.35
CA LYS A 524 -12.70 30.72 -27.81
C LYS A 524 -11.93 29.58 -28.46
N LEU A 525 -12.34 29.16 -29.65
CA LEU A 525 -11.57 28.28 -30.52
C LEU A 525 -10.30 29.01 -31.00
N ARG A 526 -9.20 28.28 -31.23
CA ARG A 526 -8.00 28.83 -31.88
C ARG A 526 -8.31 29.17 -33.32
N ASP A 527 -7.67 30.26 -33.84
CA ASP A 527 -7.90 30.71 -35.19
C ASP A 527 -7.44 29.64 -36.21
N GLY A 528 -8.30 29.27 -37.17
CA GLY A 528 -8.08 28.19 -38.14
C GLY A 528 -9.01 26.99 -37.97
N ILE A 529 -9.83 26.96 -36.92
CA ILE A 529 -10.87 25.97 -36.68
C ILE A 529 -12.20 26.69 -36.83
N GLN A 530 -12.77 26.67 -38.02
CA GLN A 530 -14.13 27.16 -38.35
C GLN A 530 -15.01 25.98 -38.68
#